data_6637c9405c561561481c5a735b8ca354
#
_entry.id   6637c9405c561561481c5a735b8ca354
#
_cell.length_a   1.000
_cell.length_b   1.000
_cell.length_c   1.000
_cell.angle_alpha   90.00
_cell.angle_beta   90.00
_cell.angle_gamma   90.00
#
_symmetry.space_group_name_H-M   'P 1'
#
loop_
_entity.id
_entity.type
_entity.pdbx_description
1 polymer ?
#
loop_
_entity_poly.entity_id
_entity_poly.type
_entity_poly.pdbx_seq_one_letter_code
_entity_poly.pdbx_strand_id
1 'polypeptide(L)'
;MPWKVSGVVDKRRQFVEQWLTENWTMTELCAQHGISRQAGYNTLARYQRAGWAGLEARKRAPQRHPNQTPREIEQQIVELRHQHMRWGPRKLKVVLQRRQPEQSWPAASTMGELLRREGLVIARTKRRRVDPYTTPFAAAHHPNRVWCGDFKGWSRTQDGTRIDPLTISDACTRYLLRCQAVEKTDTARVQAIFEAAFREYGLPDAIRTDNGAPFASRAIAGLSRLAVWWMKLGIVPERIQPAHPEQNGRHERMHLTLQQETMTDMAANRRAQQRRFDQFRREYNEQRPHEALAMRTPASCYTPSPREFPAHLREPEHQGSMLVRRVHLRGQFSWKHEDVFLSETLIGERIGLQAHDDRWYTIYFAEFALGRFDCRSRTVHRLASAPDFYSEAAREGELPPSPALHPQNPDQNLSTMSPV
;
A
#
# COMPACT_ATOMS: atom_id res chain seq x y z
N MET A 1 43.96 35.03 19.45
CA MET A 1 43.43 33.74 19.99
C MET A 1 42.09 34.07 20.64
N PRO A 2 40.98 33.47 20.24
CA PRO A 2 39.73 33.71 20.91
C PRO A 2 39.78 33.14 22.32
N TRP A 3 39.38 33.96 23.30
CA TRP A 3 39.35 33.57 24.71
C TRP A 3 38.40 32.39 24.87
N LYS A 4 38.85 31.27 25.50
CA LYS A 4 38.00 30.16 25.85
C LYS A 4 36.91 30.67 26.81
N VAL A 5 35.68 30.57 26.44
CA VAL A 5 34.55 30.79 27.35
C VAL A 5 34.61 29.70 28.40
N SER A 6 35.06 30.03 29.62
CA SER A 6 35.16 29.07 30.73
C SER A 6 33.75 28.59 31.10
N GLY A 7 33.52 27.27 31.04
CA GLY A 7 32.29 26.67 31.45
C GLY A 7 31.99 26.83 32.94
N VAL A 8 30.72 26.63 33.34
CA VAL A 8 30.33 26.68 34.76
C VAL A 8 31.17 25.76 35.65
N VAL A 9 31.57 24.59 35.10
CA VAL A 9 32.41 23.61 35.79
C VAL A 9 33.82 24.16 36.01
N ASP A 10 34.40 24.82 35.00
CA ASP A 10 35.74 25.45 35.10
C ASP A 10 35.77 26.57 36.12
N LYS A 11 34.72 27.41 36.17
CA LYS A 11 34.58 28.45 37.20
C LYS A 11 34.47 27.86 38.62
N ARG A 12 33.76 26.76 38.79
CA ARG A 12 33.70 26.06 40.09
C ARG A 12 35.04 25.47 40.49
N ARG A 13 35.80 24.93 39.52
CA ARG A 13 37.19 24.46 39.79
C ARG A 13 38.08 25.59 40.21
N GLN A 14 38.11 26.70 39.48
CA GLN A 14 38.89 27.88 39.86
C GLN A 14 38.52 28.40 41.24
N PHE A 15 37.23 28.43 41.59
CA PHE A 15 36.79 28.82 42.90
C PHE A 15 37.35 27.93 44.01
N VAL A 16 37.31 26.58 43.82
CA VAL A 16 37.83 25.63 44.79
C VAL A 16 39.36 25.69 44.86
N GLU A 17 40.08 25.81 43.72
CA GLU A 17 41.54 25.98 43.67
C GLU A 17 41.98 27.19 44.45
N GLN A 18 41.33 28.34 44.27
CA GLN A 18 41.65 29.58 45.00
C GLN A 18 41.33 29.45 46.50
N TRP A 19 40.25 28.77 46.89
CA TRP A 19 39.93 28.47 48.28
C TRP A 19 41.03 27.63 48.95
N LEU A 20 41.56 26.63 48.25
CA LEU A 20 42.62 25.74 48.77
C LEU A 20 43.96 26.47 48.97
N THR A 21 44.16 27.66 48.44
CA THR A 21 45.36 28.45 48.68
C THR A 21 45.37 29.16 50.07
N GLU A 22 44.25 29.11 50.78
CA GLU A 22 44.03 29.73 52.10
C GLU A 22 44.24 31.26 52.14
N ASN A 23 44.38 31.90 51.00
CA ASN A 23 44.68 33.35 50.89
C ASN A 23 43.40 34.21 50.83
N TRP A 24 42.23 33.60 50.86
CA TRP A 24 40.95 34.25 50.60
C TRP A 24 39.94 34.00 51.71
N THR A 25 39.25 35.02 52.16
CA THR A 25 38.02 34.82 52.93
C THR A 25 36.87 34.39 52.00
N MET A 26 35.88 33.67 52.54
CA MET A 26 34.70 33.24 51.74
C MET A 26 33.97 34.45 51.14
N THR A 27 33.95 35.57 51.83
CA THR A 27 33.28 36.79 51.38
C THR A 27 33.96 37.39 50.15
N GLU A 28 35.27 37.54 50.20
CA GLU A 28 36.08 38.08 49.10
C GLU A 28 36.06 37.17 47.88
N LEU A 29 36.20 35.86 48.09
CA LEU A 29 36.19 34.88 47.01
C LEU A 29 34.82 34.82 46.29
N CYS A 30 33.75 34.85 47.03
CA CYS A 30 32.42 34.87 46.48
C CYS A 30 32.13 36.21 45.72
N ALA A 31 32.61 37.32 46.22
CA ALA A 31 32.50 38.62 45.52
C ALA A 31 33.27 38.60 44.20
N GLN A 32 34.49 38.06 44.17
CA GLN A 32 35.31 37.94 42.97
C GLN A 32 34.64 37.05 41.90
N HIS A 33 34.01 35.94 42.30
CA HIS A 33 33.31 35.04 41.39
C HIS A 33 31.85 35.43 41.09
N GLY A 34 31.33 36.52 41.69
CA GLY A 34 29.99 37.00 41.49
C GLY A 34 28.91 36.04 41.97
N ILE A 35 29.14 35.31 43.06
CA ILE A 35 28.23 34.32 43.62
C ILE A 35 27.87 34.62 45.07
N SER A 36 26.73 34.12 45.55
CA SER A 36 26.39 34.27 46.95
C SER A 36 27.30 33.37 47.85
N ARG A 37 27.51 33.77 49.12
CA ARG A 37 28.22 32.96 50.08
C ARG A 37 27.63 31.54 50.22
N GLN A 38 26.33 31.42 50.20
CA GLN A 38 25.63 30.12 50.23
C GLN A 38 26.03 29.24 49.02
N ALA A 39 26.15 29.82 47.83
CA ALA A 39 26.60 29.08 46.63
C ALA A 39 28.07 28.68 46.75
N GLY A 40 28.90 29.51 47.36
CA GLY A 40 30.30 29.19 47.68
C GLY A 40 30.40 27.99 48.63
N TYR A 41 29.74 28.04 49.79
CA TYR A 41 29.73 26.93 50.74
C TYR A 41 29.14 25.62 50.12
N ASN A 42 28.08 25.70 49.33
CA ASN A 42 27.51 24.58 48.63
C ASN A 42 28.53 23.96 47.62
N THR A 43 29.34 24.80 46.98
CA THR A 43 30.37 24.32 46.03
C THR A 43 31.48 23.61 46.76
N LEU A 44 31.95 24.14 47.90
CA LEU A 44 32.93 23.47 48.74
C LEU A 44 32.42 22.19 49.35
N ALA A 45 31.21 22.16 49.89
CA ALA A 45 30.63 20.92 50.42
C ALA A 45 30.50 19.81 49.36
N ARG A 46 30.25 20.16 48.10
CA ARG A 46 30.23 19.23 46.97
C ARG A 46 31.65 18.68 46.69
N TYR A 47 32.65 19.54 46.72
CA TYR A 47 34.02 19.15 46.56
C TYR A 47 34.52 18.25 47.71
N GLN A 48 34.22 18.61 48.96
CA GLN A 48 34.58 17.81 50.14
C GLN A 48 33.94 16.42 50.11
N ARG A 49 32.71 16.29 49.59
CA ARG A 49 32.00 15.02 49.52
C ARG A 49 32.45 14.10 48.38
N ALA A 50 32.78 14.63 47.22
CA ALA A 50 33.01 13.87 46.01
C ALA A 50 34.20 14.31 45.16
N GLY A 51 35.13 15.12 45.74
CA GLY A 51 36.30 15.65 45.03
C GLY A 51 35.92 16.50 43.82
N TRP A 52 36.77 16.55 42.84
CA TRP A 52 36.58 17.28 41.59
C TRP A 52 35.36 16.82 40.80
N ALA A 53 35.00 15.54 40.87
CA ALA A 53 33.77 15.02 40.24
C ALA A 53 32.48 15.62 40.84
N GLY A 54 32.55 16.06 42.13
CA GLY A 54 31.42 16.76 42.78
C GLY A 54 31.08 18.13 42.16
N LEU A 55 32.01 18.73 41.40
CA LEU A 55 31.79 20.04 40.76
C LEU A 55 31.09 19.97 39.40
N GLU A 56 30.98 18.78 38.83
CA GLU A 56 30.29 18.56 37.58
C GLU A 56 28.81 18.98 37.65
N ALA A 57 28.24 19.31 36.49
CA ALA A 57 26.84 19.67 36.41
C ALA A 57 25.94 18.46 36.73
N ARG A 58 25.17 18.55 37.80
CA ARG A 58 24.18 17.51 38.11
C ARG A 58 23.06 17.55 37.10
N LYS A 59 22.64 16.37 36.64
CA LYS A 59 21.41 16.26 35.84
C LYS A 59 20.24 16.80 36.69
N ARG A 60 19.55 17.81 36.17
CA ARG A 60 18.38 18.41 36.84
C ARG A 60 17.09 17.64 36.62
N ALA A 61 17.15 16.59 35.78
CA ALA A 61 15.99 15.75 35.52
C ALA A 61 15.55 15.03 36.80
N PRO A 62 14.25 14.94 37.07
CA PRO A 62 13.71 14.16 38.19
C PRO A 62 14.19 12.70 38.12
N GLN A 63 14.51 12.10 39.26
CA GLN A 63 14.90 10.67 39.32
C GLN A 63 13.70 9.73 39.07
N ARG A 64 12.49 10.20 39.34
CA ARG A 64 11.23 9.48 39.09
C ARG A 64 10.33 10.36 38.24
N HIS A 65 9.78 9.79 37.19
CA HIS A 65 8.77 10.40 36.34
C HIS A 65 7.44 9.69 36.58
N PRO A 66 6.41 10.36 37.16
CA PRO A 66 5.13 9.71 37.48
C PRO A 66 4.46 9.03 36.27
N ASN A 67 4.68 9.58 35.06
CA ASN A 67 4.12 9.08 33.80
C ASN A 67 5.10 8.23 33.00
N GLN A 68 6.12 7.65 33.64
CA GLN A 68 7.05 6.75 32.95
C GLN A 68 6.35 5.45 32.60
N THR A 69 6.46 5.02 31.35
CA THR A 69 5.95 3.73 30.89
C THR A 69 6.62 2.60 31.68
N PRO A 70 5.86 1.66 32.26
CA PRO A 70 6.42 0.48 32.92
C PRO A 70 7.31 -0.34 31.99
N ARG A 71 8.37 -0.94 32.53
CA ARG A 71 9.34 -1.71 31.74
C ARG A 71 8.72 -2.89 30.99
N GLU A 72 7.74 -3.55 31.60
CA GLU A 72 7.02 -4.68 31.01
C GLU A 72 6.26 -4.25 29.75
N ILE A 73 5.68 -3.04 29.76
CA ILE A 73 5.00 -2.46 28.59
C ILE A 73 6.02 -2.06 27.52
N GLU A 74 7.15 -1.46 27.93
CA GLU A 74 8.23 -1.13 26.98
C GLU A 74 8.77 -2.40 26.29
N GLN A 75 8.99 -3.48 27.03
CA GLN A 75 9.44 -4.76 26.47
C GLN A 75 8.46 -5.32 25.45
N GLN A 76 7.16 -5.35 25.74
CA GLN A 76 6.14 -5.85 24.80
C GLN A 76 6.10 -5.02 23.50
N ILE A 77 6.29 -3.70 23.59
CA ILE A 77 6.37 -2.82 22.42
C ILE A 77 7.60 -3.15 21.58
N VAL A 78 8.75 -3.35 22.23
CA VAL A 78 10.02 -3.69 21.59
C VAL A 78 9.95 -5.08 20.95
N GLU A 79 9.40 -6.07 21.64
CA GLU A 79 9.22 -7.43 21.10
C GLU A 79 8.32 -7.43 19.86
N LEU A 80 7.17 -6.75 19.90
CA LEU A 80 6.30 -6.63 18.73
C LEU A 80 7.00 -5.88 17.59
N ARG A 81 7.85 -4.90 17.91
CA ARG A 81 8.65 -4.20 16.91
C ARG A 81 9.67 -5.11 16.25
N HIS A 82 10.32 -6.01 16.98
CA HIS A 82 11.25 -7.01 16.42
C HIS A 82 10.52 -8.01 15.51
N GLN A 83 9.30 -8.43 15.88
CA GLN A 83 8.46 -9.27 15.00
C GLN A 83 8.10 -8.55 13.70
N HIS A 84 7.86 -7.22 13.76
CA HIS A 84 7.40 -6.41 12.63
C HIS A 84 8.23 -5.13 12.48
N MET A 85 9.48 -5.27 12.04
CA MET A 85 10.47 -4.18 11.95
C MET A 85 10.02 -2.96 11.13
N ARG A 86 9.04 -3.11 10.26
CA ARG A 86 8.52 -2.05 9.38
C ARG A 86 7.22 -1.40 9.86
N TRP A 87 6.65 -1.86 10.98
CA TRP A 87 5.41 -1.27 11.48
C TRP A 87 5.70 -0.04 12.34
N GLY A 88 5.07 1.09 12.02
CA GLY A 88 5.19 2.30 12.82
C GLY A 88 4.41 2.23 14.14
N PRO A 89 4.68 3.16 15.08
CA PRO A 89 4.08 3.16 16.41
C PRO A 89 2.55 3.08 16.43
N ARG A 90 1.87 3.74 15.48
CA ARG A 90 0.40 3.68 15.36
C ARG A 90 -0.11 2.26 15.14
N LYS A 91 0.56 1.50 14.26
CA LYS A 91 0.18 0.11 13.97
C LYS A 91 0.47 -0.81 15.15
N LEU A 92 1.64 -0.66 15.78
CA LEU A 92 2.01 -1.42 16.97
C LEU A 92 0.98 -1.20 18.09
N LYS A 93 0.60 0.06 18.35
CA LYS A 93 -0.42 0.39 19.35
C LYS A 93 -1.74 -0.35 19.11
N VAL A 94 -2.26 -0.29 17.87
CA VAL A 94 -3.53 -0.93 17.52
C VAL A 94 -3.47 -2.45 17.71
N VAL A 95 -2.36 -3.09 17.34
CA VAL A 95 -2.19 -4.53 17.51
C VAL A 95 -2.09 -4.91 18.97
N LEU A 96 -1.34 -4.16 19.79
CA LEU A 96 -1.25 -4.38 21.23
C LEU A 96 -2.60 -4.19 21.93
N GLN A 97 -3.34 -3.14 21.56
CA GLN A 97 -4.70 -2.91 22.07
C GLN A 97 -5.67 -4.05 21.74
N ARG A 98 -5.55 -4.65 20.54
CA ARG A 98 -6.38 -5.82 20.16
C ARG A 98 -5.98 -7.09 20.91
N ARG A 99 -4.68 -7.28 21.16
CA ARG A 99 -4.18 -8.46 21.90
C ARG A 99 -4.52 -8.40 23.38
N GLN A 100 -4.48 -7.21 23.96
CA GLN A 100 -4.72 -6.97 25.39
C GLN A 100 -5.58 -5.70 25.57
N PRO A 101 -6.91 -5.78 25.37
CA PRO A 101 -7.81 -4.62 25.43
C PRO A 101 -7.84 -3.94 26.80
N GLU A 102 -7.71 -4.69 27.88
CA GLU A 102 -7.74 -4.20 29.27
C GLU A 102 -6.46 -3.43 29.67
N GLN A 103 -5.38 -3.61 28.90
CA GLN A 103 -4.11 -2.97 29.19
C GLN A 103 -4.11 -1.52 28.66
N SER A 104 -3.74 -0.57 29.52
CA SER A 104 -3.51 0.81 29.11
C SER A 104 -2.18 0.92 28.33
N TRP A 105 -2.24 1.28 27.06
CA TRP A 105 -1.09 1.45 26.18
C TRP A 105 -0.71 2.92 26.02
N PRO A 106 0.58 3.27 26.03
CA PRO A 106 1.04 4.65 25.86
C PRO A 106 0.62 5.22 24.50
N ALA A 107 0.70 6.54 24.36
CA ALA A 107 0.44 7.22 23.10
C ALA A 107 1.42 6.74 22.02
N ALA A 108 1.00 6.77 20.75
CA ALA A 108 1.87 6.37 19.63
C ALA A 108 3.15 7.23 19.53
N SER A 109 3.11 8.50 19.97
CA SER A 109 4.28 9.37 20.10
C SER A 109 5.28 8.82 21.13
N THR A 110 4.80 8.45 22.31
CA THR A 110 5.63 7.85 23.37
C THR A 110 6.27 6.54 22.91
N MET A 111 5.49 5.67 22.22
CA MET A 111 6.06 4.47 21.59
C MET A 111 7.12 4.81 20.55
N GLY A 112 6.93 5.88 19.77
CA GLY A 112 7.91 6.35 18.79
C GLY A 112 9.22 6.80 19.44
N GLU A 113 9.15 7.50 20.57
CA GLU A 113 10.34 7.91 21.34
C GLU A 113 11.04 6.70 21.98
N LEU A 114 10.30 5.74 22.50
CA LEU A 114 10.86 4.47 22.97
C LEU A 114 11.66 3.78 21.86
N LEU A 115 11.03 3.57 20.69
CA LEU A 115 11.68 2.90 19.56
C LEU A 115 12.91 3.68 19.05
N ARG A 116 12.92 5.00 19.14
CA ARG A 116 14.08 5.83 18.81
C ARG A 116 15.20 5.63 19.82
N ARG A 117 14.89 5.59 21.11
CA ARG A 117 15.85 5.35 22.19
C ARG A 117 16.50 3.98 22.08
N GLU A 118 15.73 2.96 21.70
CA GLU A 118 16.19 1.59 21.49
C GLU A 118 16.90 1.39 20.11
N GLY A 119 17.08 2.46 19.32
CA GLY A 119 17.74 2.37 18.00
C GLY A 119 16.92 1.62 16.93
N LEU A 120 15.61 1.40 17.18
CA LEU A 120 14.74 0.61 16.30
C LEU A 120 14.03 1.46 15.23
N VAL A 121 14.44 2.71 15.02
CA VAL A 121 13.89 3.58 13.99
C VAL A 121 14.73 3.52 12.73
N ILE A 122 14.13 3.03 11.65
CA ILE A 122 14.75 3.03 10.33
C ILE A 122 14.67 4.45 9.74
N ALA A 123 15.82 5.04 9.46
CA ALA A 123 15.89 6.37 8.84
C ALA A 123 15.15 6.36 7.48
N ARG A 124 14.28 7.32 7.27
CA ARG A 124 13.58 7.50 5.99
C ARG A 124 14.27 8.57 5.18
N THR A 125 14.62 8.26 3.94
CA THR A 125 15.01 9.27 2.97
C THR A 125 13.81 10.19 2.71
N LYS A 126 14.00 11.50 2.85
CA LYS A 126 12.95 12.47 2.50
C LYS A 126 12.67 12.36 1.01
N ARG A 127 11.47 11.92 0.66
CA ARG A 127 10.98 11.93 -0.73
C ARG A 127 10.12 13.18 -0.92
N ARG A 128 10.18 13.76 -2.13
CA ARG A 128 9.26 14.82 -2.55
C ARG A 128 7.82 14.29 -2.37
N ARG A 129 6.97 15.05 -1.70
CA ARG A 129 5.53 14.73 -1.64
C ARG A 129 4.98 14.96 -3.04
N VAL A 130 4.36 13.95 -3.60
CA VAL A 130 3.48 14.03 -4.76
C VAL A 130 2.07 13.93 -4.18
N ASP A 131 1.19 14.83 -4.60
CA ASP A 131 -0.20 14.80 -4.16
C ASP A 131 -0.83 13.48 -4.58
N PRO A 132 -1.58 12.81 -3.68
CA PRO A 132 -2.22 11.56 -4.00
C PRO A 132 -3.27 11.79 -5.09
N TYR A 133 -3.17 11.02 -6.17
CA TYR A 133 -4.19 11.02 -7.21
C TYR A 133 -5.46 10.36 -6.66
N THR A 134 -6.54 11.09 -6.57
CA THR A 134 -7.79 10.66 -5.91
C THR A 134 -8.83 10.10 -6.89
N THR A 135 -8.79 10.50 -8.15
CA THR A 135 -9.84 10.25 -9.13
C THR A 135 -9.92 8.83 -9.70
N PRO A 136 -8.82 8.08 -10.00
CA PRO A 136 -8.89 6.80 -10.71
C PRO A 136 -9.54 5.67 -9.92
N PHE A 137 -9.63 5.78 -8.60
CA PHE A 137 -10.20 4.75 -7.75
C PHE A 137 -11.58 5.11 -7.20
N ALA A 138 -12.22 6.12 -7.76
CA ALA A 138 -13.56 6.52 -7.35
C ALA A 138 -14.60 5.39 -7.53
N ALA A 139 -14.42 4.51 -8.52
CA ALA A 139 -15.30 3.39 -8.80
C ALA A 139 -15.14 2.19 -7.83
N ALA A 140 -14.05 2.08 -7.06
CA ALA A 140 -13.80 0.94 -6.16
C ALA A 140 -14.43 1.16 -4.78
N HIS A 141 -15.77 1.23 -4.72
CA HIS A 141 -16.49 1.54 -3.48
C HIS A 141 -16.82 0.32 -2.62
N HIS A 142 -16.80 -0.89 -3.19
CA HIS A 142 -17.08 -2.14 -2.50
C HIS A 142 -16.07 -3.24 -2.88
N PRO A 143 -15.97 -4.31 -2.08
CA PRO A 143 -15.13 -5.46 -2.40
C PRO A 143 -15.47 -6.03 -3.78
N ASN A 144 -14.45 -6.50 -4.48
CA ASN A 144 -14.54 -7.13 -5.82
C ASN A 144 -15.07 -6.24 -6.95
N ARG A 145 -15.27 -4.92 -6.72
CA ARG A 145 -15.58 -4.01 -7.81
C ARG A 145 -14.42 -3.91 -8.80
N VAL A 146 -13.20 -3.72 -8.29
CA VAL A 146 -11.99 -3.66 -9.10
C VAL A 146 -10.88 -4.46 -8.42
N TRP A 147 -10.32 -5.44 -9.11
CA TRP A 147 -9.06 -6.05 -8.73
C TRP A 147 -7.91 -5.40 -9.49
N CYS A 148 -6.78 -5.21 -8.81
CA CYS A 148 -5.54 -4.73 -9.43
C CYS A 148 -4.58 -5.91 -9.59
N GLY A 149 -4.06 -6.11 -10.80
CA GLY A 149 -3.06 -7.13 -11.10
C GLY A 149 -1.79 -6.49 -11.65
N ASP A 150 -0.62 -6.82 -11.08
CA ASP A 150 0.65 -6.21 -11.50
C ASP A 150 1.83 -7.09 -11.14
N PHE A 151 2.91 -6.97 -11.92
CA PHE A 151 4.22 -7.57 -11.63
C PHE A 151 5.08 -6.61 -10.83
N LYS A 152 5.68 -7.11 -9.74
CA LYS A 152 6.60 -6.30 -8.92
C LYS A 152 7.89 -5.94 -9.66
N GLY A 153 8.20 -6.64 -10.72
CA GLY A 153 9.50 -6.63 -11.36
C GLY A 153 10.40 -7.76 -10.86
N TRP A 154 11.28 -8.21 -11.75
CA TRP A 154 12.05 -9.41 -11.53
C TRP A 154 13.14 -9.28 -10.45
N SER A 155 13.44 -10.39 -9.81
CA SER A 155 14.55 -10.59 -8.89
C SER A 155 15.11 -11.99 -9.04
N ARG A 156 16.26 -12.28 -8.41
CA ARG A 156 16.86 -13.62 -8.38
C ARG A 156 16.86 -14.17 -6.96
N THR A 157 16.51 -15.42 -6.81
CA THR A 157 16.75 -16.20 -5.59
C THR A 157 18.23 -16.55 -5.45
N GLN A 158 18.67 -17.04 -4.27
CA GLN A 158 20.09 -17.32 -4.01
C GLN A 158 20.67 -18.36 -4.96
N ASP A 159 19.86 -19.31 -5.43
CA ASP A 159 20.25 -20.29 -6.46
C ASP A 159 20.32 -19.72 -7.90
N GLY A 160 20.12 -18.39 -8.05
CA GLY A 160 20.15 -17.71 -9.34
C GLY A 160 18.85 -17.78 -10.14
N THR A 161 17.82 -18.47 -9.67
CA THR A 161 16.53 -18.56 -10.37
C THR A 161 15.85 -17.20 -10.45
N ARG A 162 15.52 -16.77 -11.67
CA ARG A 162 14.75 -15.53 -11.89
C ARG A 162 13.30 -15.75 -11.50
N ILE A 163 12.75 -14.82 -10.75
CA ILE A 163 11.32 -14.74 -10.43
C ILE A 163 10.80 -13.35 -10.68
N ASP A 164 9.54 -13.26 -11.08
CA ASP A 164 8.81 -12.01 -11.26
C ASP A 164 7.49 -12.11 -10.48
N PRO A 165 7.37 -11.52 -9.28
CA PRO A 165 6.20 -11.71 -8.43
C PRO A 165 4.96 -11.07 -9.04
N LEU A 166 3.96 -11.89 -9.38
CA LEU A 166 2.62 -11.45 -9.74
C LEU A 166 1.79 -11.26 -8.47
N THR A 167 1.19 -10.10 -8.33
CA THR A 167 0.28 -9.79 -7.22
C THR A 167 -1.10 -9.45 -7.76
N ILE A 168 -2.14 -9.92 -7.07
CA ILE A 168 -3.54 -9.58 -7.35
C ILE A 168 -4.13 -9.09 -6.04
N SER A 169 -4.72 -7.89 -6.04
CA SER A 169 -5.31 -7.29 -4.84
C SER A 169 -6.65 -6.63 -5.13
N ASP A 170 -7.54 -6.65 -4.16
CA ASP A 170 -8.78 -5.87 -4.20
C ASP A 170 -8.50 -4.37 -3.96
N ALA A 171 -8.98 -3.51 -4.84
CA ALA A 171 -8.69 -2.07 -4.81
C ALA A 171 -9.41 -1.35 -3.66
N CYS A 172 -10.56 -1.84 -3.22
CA CYS A 172 -11.34 -1.26 -2.14
C CYS A 172 -10.74 -1.62 -0.77
N THR A 173 -10.64 -2.90 -0.48
CA THR A 173 -10.26 -3.42 0.83
C THR A 173 -8.75 -3.61 1.02
N ARG A 174 -7.95 -3.48 -0.03
CA ARG A 174 -6.51 -3.78 -0.04
C ARG A 174 -6.18 -5.25 0.18
N TYR A 175 -7.17 -6.14 0.16
CA TYR A 175 -6.96 -7.56 0.36
C TYR A 175 -6.07 -8.13 -0.74
N LEU A 176 -4.96 -8.75 -0.36
CA LEU A 176 -4.01 -9.36 -1.28
C LEU A 176 -4.48 -10.79 -1.59
N LEU A 177 -5.13 -10.96 -2.75
CA LEU A 177 -5.70 -12.22 -3.20
C LEU A 177 -4.61 -13.23 -3.59
N ARG A 178 -3.59 -12.77 -4.32
CA ARG A 178 -2.45 -13.58 -4.77
C ARG A 178 -1.14 -12.82 -4.63
N CYS A 179 -0.08 -13.54 -4.30
CA CYS A 179 1.31 -13.10 -4.40
C CYS A 179 2.13 -14.31 -4.86
N GLN A 180 2.37 -14.42 -6.17
CA GLN A 180 2.90 -15.63 -6.78
C GLN A 180 4.28 -15.39 -7.41
N ALA A 181 5.28 -16.21 -7.03
CA ALA A 181 6.61 -16.21 -7.66
C ALA A 181 6.54 -16.86 -9.04
N VAL A 182 6.56 -16.06 -10.09
CA VAL A 182 6.45 -16.50 -11.48
C VAL A 182 7.83 -16.47 -12.13
N GLU A 183 8.23 -17.54 -12.80
CA GLU A 183 9.49 -17.62 -13.53
C GLU A 183 9.40 -16.98 -14.93
N LYS A 184 8.24 -17.11 -15.57
CA LYS A 184 7.96 -16.56 -16.89
C LYS A 184 6.60 -15.85 -16.88
N THR A 185 6.56 -14.66 -17.43
CA THR A 185 5.37 -13.81 -17.50
C THR A 185 4.52 -14.13 -18.74
N ASP A 186 4.39 -15.42 -19.11
CA ASP A 186 3.55 -15.84 -20.22
C ASP A 186 2.05 -15.87 -19.86
N THR A 187 1.21 -15.73 -20.88
CA THR A 187 -0.25 -15.65 -20.73
C THR A 187 -0.84 -16.87 -20.01
N ALA A 188 -0.35 -18.08 -20.33
CA ALA A 188 -0.93 -19.31 -19.78
C ALA A 188 -0.73 -19.40 -18.25
N ARG A 189 0.49 -19.06 -17.75
CA ARG A 189 0.76 -19.06 -16.31
C ARG A 189 -0.03 -17.98 -15.59
N VAL A 190 -0.08 -16.79 -16.15
CA VAL A 190 -0.85 -15.66 -15.57
C VAL A 190 -2.33 -16.01 -15.52
N GLN A 191 -2.88 -16.58 -16.59
CA GLN A 191 -4.26 -17.06 -16.64
C GLN A 191 -4.56 -18.09 -15.55
N ALA A 192 -3.68 -19.08 -15.36
CA ALA A 192 -3.85 -20.10 -14.31
C ALA A 192 -3.86 -19.48 -12.89
N ILE A 193 -3.06 -18.42 -12.65
CA ILE A 193 -3.03 -17.72 -11.36
C ILE A 193 -4.34 -16.96 -11.14
N PHE A 194 -4.85 -16.27 -12.16
CA PHE A 194 -6.15 -15.59 -12.09
C PHE A 194 -7.28 -16.60 -11.94
N GLU A 195 -7.26 -17.71 -12.66
CA GLU A 195 -8.25 -18.77 -12.52
C GLU A 195 -8.30 -19.33 -11.10
N ALA A 196 -7.14 -19.60 -10.50
CA ALA A 196 -7.07 -20.02 -9.11
C ALA A 196 -7.63 -18.94 -8.16
N ALA A 197 -7.40 -17.65 -8.43
CA ALA A 197 -8.00 -16.58 -7.66
C ALA A 197 -9.52 -16.53 -7.84
N PHE A 198 -10.03 -16.69 -9.06
CA PHE A 198 -11.47 -16.70 -9.36
C PHE A 198 -12.20 -17.86 -8.68
N ARG A 199 -11.59 -19.05 -8.66
CA ARG A 199 -12.16 -20.22 -7.97
C ARG A 199 -12.23 -20.03 -6.45
N GLU A 200 -11.27 -19.33 -5.86
CA GLU A 200 -11.20 -19.13 -4.41
C GLU A 200 -12.05 -17.94 -3.94
N TYR A 201 -12.12 -16.86 -4.72
CA TYR A 201 -12.71 -15.59 -4.28
C TYR A 201 -13.89 -15.13 -5.13
N GLY A 202 -14.27 -15.86 -6.18
CA GLY A 202 -15.26 -15.42 -7.16
C GLY A 202 -14.73 -14.38 -8.14
N LEU A 203 -15.59 -13.89 -9.04
CA LEU A 203 -15.23 -12.97 -10.12
C LEU A 203 -15.38 -11.51 -9.69
N PRO A 204 -14.41 -10.63 -9.99
CA PRO A 204 -14.59 -9.19 -9.85
C PRO A 204 -15.43 -8.63 -11.02
N ASP A 205 -15.89 -7.37 -10.87
CA ASP A 205 -16.53 -6.67 -11.99
C ASP A 205 -15.50 -6.17 -13.00
N ALA A 206 -14.32 -5.76 -12.53
CA ALA A 206 -13.25 -5.27 -13.37
C ALA A 206 -11.87 -5.70 -12.87
N ILE A 207 -10.91 -5.79 -13.81
CA ILE A 207 -9.50 -6.01 -13.49
C ILE A 207 -8.69 -4.89 -14.09
N ARG A 208 -7.96 -4.16 -13.25
CA ARG A 208 -7.06 -3.09 -13.62
C ARG A 208 -5.63 -3.58 -13.65
N THR A 209 -4.94 -3.31 -14.78
CA THR A 209 -3.55 -3.70 -14.99
C THR A 209 -2.76 -2.56 -15.61
N ASP A 210 -1.44 -2.72 -15.65
CA ASP A 210 -0.57 -1.89 -16.46
C ASP A 210 -0.74 -2.18 -17.97
N ASN A 211 0.00 -1.45 -18.81
CA ASN A 211 0.00 -1.64 -20.26
C ASN A 211 1.09 -2.62 -20.72
N GLY A 212 1.71 -3.37 -19.81
CA GLY A 212 2.74 -4.35 -20.13
C GLY A 212 2.17 -5.71 -20.55
N ALA A 213 2.99 -6.51 -21.24
CA ALA A 213 2.66 -7.91 -21.51
C ALA A 213 2.68 -8.74 -20.20
N PRO A 214 1.75 -9.68 -20.01
CA PRO A 214 0.75 -10.20 -20.96
C PRO A 214 -0.62 -9.49 -20.88
N PHE A 215 -0.76 -8.42 -20.11
CA PHE A 215 -2.04 -7.75 -19.85
C PHE A 215 -2.53 -6.93 -21.04
N ALA A 216 -1.62 -6.34 -21.80
CA ALA A 216 -1.93 -5.55 -22.98
C ALA A 216 -1.16 -6.05 -24.21
N SER A 217 -1.67 -5.70 -25.40
CA SER A 217 -1.03 -6.00 -26.68
C SER A 217 -1.17 -4.82 -27.65
N ARG A 218 -0.54 -4.94 -28.81
CA ARG A 218 -0.70 -3.96 -29.92
C ARG A 218 -1.94 -4.23 -30.78
N ALA A 219 -2.76 -5.20 -30.44
CA ALA A 219 -3.97 -5.57 -31.16
C ALA A 219 -5.04 -4.45 -31.12
N ILE A 220 -6.19 -4.69 -31.76
CA ILE A 220 -7.33 -3.77 -31.72
C ILE A 220 -7.74 -3.50 -30.28
N ALA A 221 -8.09 -2.29 -29.96
CA ALA A 221 -8.39 -1.83 -28.58
C ALA A 221 -7.29 -2.21 -27.58
N GLY A 222 -6.08 -2.60 -28.03
CA GLY A 222 -4.97 -3.07 -27.20
C GLY A 222 -5.24 -4.40 -26.49
N LEU A 223 -6.24 -5.17 -26.87
CA LEU A 223 -6.64 -6.40 -26.21
C LEU A 223 -5.56 -7.46 -26.24
N SER A 224 -5.28 -8.05 -25.09
CA SER A 224 -4.53 -9.30 -24.97
C SER A 224 -5.47 -10.50 -24.95
N ARG A 225 -4.95 -11.70 -25.15
CA ARG A 225 -5.74 -12.93 -24.97
C ARG A 225 -6.30 -13.07 -23.56
N LEU A 226 -5.59 -12.53 -22.58
CA LEU A 226 -6.01 -12.51 -21.18
C LEU A 226 -7.23 -11.58 -21.02
N ALA A 227 -7.20 -10.39 -21.63
CA ALA A 227 -8.31 -9.46 -21.61
C ALA A 227 -9.55 -10.05 -22.30
N VAL A 228 -9.39 -10.72 -23.44
CA VAL A 228 -10.49 -11.43 -24.15
C VAL A 228 -11.11 -12.50 -23.24
N TRP A 229 -10.28 -13.27 -22.52
CA TRP A 229 -10.77 -14.26 -21.58
C TRP A 229 -11.54 -13.63 -20.40
N TRP A 230 -11.09 -12.50 -19.84
CA TRP A 230 -11.82 -11.77 -18.81
C TRP A 230 -13.18 -11.27 -19.32
N MET A 231 -13.23 -10.72 -20.53
CA MET A 231 -14.48 -10.26 -21.14
C MET A 231 -15.50 -11.40 -21.30
N LYS A 232 -15.05 -12.62 -21.63
CA LYS A 232 -15.91 -13.83 -21.67
C LYS A 232 -16.47 -14.23 -20.31
N LEU A 233 -15.80 -13.81 -19.22
CA LEU A 233 -16.26 -13.98 -17.84
C LEU A 233 -17.15 -12.81 -17.35
N GLY A 234 -17.46 -11.84 -18.20
CA GLY A 234 -18.17 -10.61 -17.85
C GLY A 234 -17.34 -9.72 -16.92
N ILE A 235 -16.00 -9.74 -17.08
CA ILE A 235 -15.07 -8.90 -16.32
C ILE A 235 -14.55 -7.81 -17.25
N VAL A 236 -14.64 -6.55 -16.83
CA VAL A 236 -14.16 -5.40 -17.60
C VAL A 236 -12.62 -5.27 -17.45
N PRO A 237 -11.86 -5.37 -18.56
CA PRO A 237 -10.43 -5.09 -18.51
C PRO A 237 -10.18 -3.58 -18.48
N GLU A 238 -9.68 -3.07 -17.35
CA GLU A 238 -9.25 -1.69 -17.20
C GLU A 238 -7.74 -1.56 -17.37
N ARG A 239 -7.32 -0.47 -17.98
CA ARG A 239 -5.90 -0.12 -18.11
C ARG A 239 -5.63 1.25 -17.53
N ILE A 240 -4.50 1.38 -16.84
CA ILE A 240 -4.01 2.69 -16.43
C ILE A 240 -3.69 3.52 -17.68
N GLN A 241 -3.94 4.82 -17.61
CA GLN A 241 -3.59 5.73 -18.69
C GLN A 241 -2.06 5.74 -18.88
N PRO A 242 -1.56 5.78 -20.12
CA PRO A 242 -0.12 5.93 -20.38
C PRO A 242 0.43 7.16 -19.66
N ALA A 243 1.60 7.03 -19.04
CA ALA A 243 2.29 8.07 -18.27
C ALA A 243 1.58 8.52 -16.96
N HIS A 244 0.60 7.76 -16.46
CA HIS A 244 -0.10 8.02 -15.20
C HIS A 244 0.14 6.90 -14.15
N PRO A 245 1.39 6.68 -13.69
CA PRO A 245 1.70 5.62 -12.71
C PRO A 245 0.98 5.83 -11.37
N GLU A 246 0.63 7.08 -11.02
CA GLU A 246 -0.13 7.40 -9.81
C GLU A 246 -1.50 6.71 -9.76
N GLN A 247 -2.05 6.30 -10.90
CA GLN A 247 -3.28 5.51 -10.98
C GLN A 247 -3.13 4.12 -10.36
N ASN A 248 -1.89 3.61 -10.22
CA ASN A 248 -1.55 2.36 -9.53
C ASN A 248 -0.86 2.57 -8.17
N GLY A 249 -0.79 3.81 -7.68
CA GLY A 249 -0.03 4.18 -6.47
C GLY A 249 -0.38 3.37 -5.21
N ARG A 250 -1.61 2.85 -5.13
CA ARG A 250 -2.03 1.96 -4.04
C ARG A 250 -1.35 0.60 -4.14
N HIS A 251 -1.27 0.05 -5.33
CA HIS A 251 -0.61 -1.22 -5.62
C HIS A 251 0.91 -1.10 -5.48
N GLU A 252 1.49 -0.01 -5.98
CA GLU A 252 2.91 0.32 -5.78
C GLU A 252 3.29 0.41 -4.31
N ARG A 253 2.41 0.97 -3.46
CA ARG A 253 2.64 1.02 -2.01
C ARG A 253 2.68 -0.37 -1.39
N MET A 254 1.85 -1.30 -1.83
CA MET A 254 1.88 -2.70 -1.40
C MET A 254 3.17 -3.36 -1.91
N HIS A 255 3.55 -3.15 -3.17
CA HIS A 255 4.80 -3.64 -3.76
C HIS A 255 6.04 -3.17 -3.01
N LEU A 256 6.07 -1.90 -2.56
CA LEU A 256 7.17 -1.41 -1.72
C LEU A 256 7.23 -2.17 -0.39
N THR A 257 6.09 -2.47 0.22
CA THR A 257 6.04 -3.25 1.45
C THR A 257 6.51 -4.68 1.22
N LEU A 258 6.01 -5.34 0.17
CA LEU A 258 6.42 -6.69 -0.24
C LEU A 258 7.93 -6.76 -0.45
N GLN A 259 8.50 -5.83 -1.20
CA GLN A 259 9.93 -5.75 -1.46
C GLN A 259 10.73 -5.63 -0.16
N GLN A 260 10.32 -4.75 0.72
CA GLN A 260 11.03 -4.48 1.97
C GLN A 260 10.95 -5.62 2.98
N GLU A 261 9.86 -6.38 2.98
CA GLU A 261 9.63 -7.44 3.98
C GLU A 261 10.06 -8.83 3.47
N THR A 262 10.12 -9.06 2.14
CA THR A 262 10.36 -10.40 1.60
C THR A 262 11.46 -10.51 0.55
N MET A 263 11.91 -9.37 -0.03
CA MET A 263 12.83 -9.38 -1.17
C MET A 263 14.15 -8.64 -0.89
N THR A 264 14.35 -8.14 0.32
CA THR A 264 15.65 -7.53 0.72
C THR A 264 16.72 -8.60 0.89
N ASP A 265 16.32 -9.75 1.42
CA ASP A 265 17.14 -10.97 1.53
C ASP A 265 16.36 -12.10 0.85
N MET A 266 16.75 -12.46 -0.37
CA MET A 266 16.03 -13.46 -1.17
C MET A 266 16.24 -14.86 -0.60
N ALA A 267 15.22 -15.70 -0.67
CA ALA A 267 15.29 -17.09 -0.22
C ALA A 267 16.19 -17.95 -1.11
N ALA A 268 16.56 -19.14 -0.61
CA ALA A 268 17.47 -20.06 -1.28
C ALA A 268 17.00 -20.43 -2.70
N ASN A 269 15.71 -20.59 -2.91
CA ASN A 269 15.12 -20.98 -4.20
C ASN A 269 13.68 -20.45 -4.32
N ARG A 270 13.09 -20.60 -5.51
CA ARG A 270 11.71 -20.16 -5.81
C ARG A 270 10.68 -20.73 -4.84
N ARG A 271 10.76 -22.01 -4.49
CA ARG A 271 9.80 -22.64 -3.57
C ARG A 271 9.86 -22.05 -2.16
N ALA A 272 11.06 -21.78 -1.68
CA ALA A 272 11.27 -21.10 -0.39
C ALA A 272 10.80 -19.65 -0.44
N GLN A 273 11.03 -18.96 -1.54
CA GLN A 273 10.55 -17.59 -1.74
C GLN A 273 9.01 -17.54 -1.81
N GLN A 274 8.36 -18.51 -2.45
CA GLN A 274 6.90 -18.60 -2.45
C GLN A 274 6.34 -18.76 -1.04
N ARG A 275 6.95 -19.60 -0.18
CA ARG A 275 6.52 -19.70 1.23
C ARG A 275 6.61 -18.35 1.97
N ARG A 276 7.67 -17.55 1.71
CA ARG A 276 7.77 -16.17 2.26
C ARG A 276 6.65 -15.26 1.73
N PHE A 277 6.30 -15.35 0.47
CA PHE A 277 5.18 -14.59 -0.11
C PHE A 277 3.83 -15.02 0.48
N ASP A 278 3.63 -16.31 0.70
CA ASP A 278 2.40 -16.84 1.31
C ASP A 278 2.28 -16.39 2.78
N GLN A 279 3.38 -16.37 3.52
CA GLN A 279 3.43 -15.82 4.87
C GLN A 279 3.13 -14.32 4.86
N PHE A 280 3.82 -13.56 3.99
CA PHE A 280 3.57 -12.12 3.83
C PHE A 280 2.09 -11.84 3.52
N ARG A 281 1.48 -12.59 2.58
CA ARG A 281 0.06 -12.42 2.22
C ARG A 281 -0.86 -12.60 3.42
N ARG A 282 -0.62 -13.63 4.24
CA ARG A 282 -1.40 -13.86 5.48
C ARG A 282 -1.22 -12.71 6.48
N GLU A 283 0.01 -12.34 6.79
CA GLU A 283 0.30 -11.24 7.73
C GLU A 283 -0.26 -9.91 7.23
N TYR A 284 -0.12 -9.63 5.94
CA TYR A 284 -0.63 -8.42 5.30
C TYR A 284 -2.15 -8.33 5.40
N ASN A 285 -2.85 -9.42 5.16
CA ASN A 285 -4.31 -9.47 5.17
C ASN A 285 -4.90 -9.52 6.58
N GLU A 286 -4.34 -10.35 7.47
CA GLU A 286 -4.96 -10.72 8.74
C GLU A 286 -4.44 -9.92 9.93
N GLN A 287 -3.18 -9.49 9.90
CA GLN A 287 -2.54 -8.90 11.06
C GLN A 287 -2.20 -7.41 10.89
N ARG A 288 -1.84 -6.99 9.67
CA ARG A 288 -1.36 -5.64 9.42
C ARG A 288 -2.47 -4.60 9.47
N PRO A 289 -2.44 -3.60 10.38
CA PRO A 289 -3.38 -2.49 10.36
C PRO A 289 -3.09 -1.55 9.18
N HIS A 290 -4.13 -1.09 8.49
CA HIS A 290 -4.03 -0.17 7.37
C HIS A 290 -4.65 1.19 7.71
N GLU A 291 -3.87 2.26 7.63
CA GLU A 291 -4.35 3.63 7.91
C GLU A 291 -5.53 4.00 7.00
N ALA A 292 -5.47 3.62 5.71
CA ALA A 292 -6.55 3.86 4.76
C ALA A 292 -7.85 3.07 5.04
N LEU A 293 -7.80 2.09 5.94
CA LEU A 293 -8.94 1.31 6.41
C LEU A 293 -9.28 1.62 7.88
N ALA A 294 -8.99 2.83 8.34
CA ALA A 294 -9.14 3.20 9.76
C ALA A 294 -8.46 2.21 10.70
N MET A 295 -7.24 1.80 10.39
CA MET A 295 -6.45 0.80 11.11
C MET A 295 -7.04 -0.62 11.12
N ARG A 296 -8.10 -0.90 10.39
CA ARG A 296 -8.59 -2.28 10.20
C ARG A 296 -7.62 -3.09 9.34
N THR A 297 -7.72 -4.41 9.42
CA THR A 297 -6.99 -5.32 8.55
C THR A 297 -7.76 -5.52 7.23
N PRO A 298 -7.09 -5.78 6.10
CA PRO A 298 -7.78 -6.09 4.85
C PRO A 298 -8.80 -7.23 4.98
N ALA A 299 -8.45 -8.31 5.70
CA ALA A 299 -9.33 -9.45 5.92
C ALA A 299 -10.63 -9.08 6.65
N SER A 300 -10.59 -8.10 7.56
CA SER A 300 -11.81 -7.66 8.26
C SER A 300 -12.75 -6.80 7.39
N CYS A 301 -12.30 -6.43 6.19
CA CYS A 301 -13.05 -5.58 5.25
C CYS A 301 -13.45 -6.32 3.97
N TYR A 302 -12.84 -7.47 3.70
CA TYR A 302 -13.02 -8.23 2.47
C TYR A 302 -14.05 -9.34 2.63
N THR A 303 -14.89 -9.50 1.61
CA THR A 303 -15.79 -10.64 1.44
C THR A 303 -15.64 -11.17 0.01
N PRO A 304 -15.62 -12.49 -0.21
CA PRO A 304 -15.59 -13.06 -1.56
C PRO A 304 -16.76 -12.58 -2.43
N SER A 305 -16.55 -12.58 -3.73
CA SER A 305 -17.60 -12.23 -4.69
C SER A 305 -18.67 -13.32 -4.76
N PRO A 306 -19.96 -12.96 -4.85
CA PRO A 306 -21.02 -13.91 -5.10
C PRO A 306 -21.02 -14.44 -6.54
N ARG A 307 -20.26 -13.81 -7.46
CA ARG A 307 -20.13 -14.26 -8.86
C ARG A 307 -19.13 -15.41 -8.92
N GLU A 308 -19.62 -16.62 -9.00
CA GLU A 308 -18.76 -17.82 -9.08
C GLU A 308 -18.04 -17.95 -10.43
N PHE A 309 -16.87 -18.59 -10.41
CA PHE A 309 -16.16 -18.93 -11.63
C PHE A 309 -16.92 -20.08 -12.35
N PRO A 310 -17.38 -19.89 -13.60
CA PRO A 310 -18.22 -20.85 -14.28
C PRO A 310 -17.44 -22.10 -14.67
N ALA A 311 -18.09 -23.27 -14.61
CA ALA A 311 -17.51 -24.53 -15.07
C ALA A 311 -17.20 -24.51 -16.59
N HIS A 312 -18.01 -23.82 -17.36
CA HIS A 312 -17.85 -23.64 -18.81
C HIS A 312 -17.96 -22.19 -19.19
N LEU A 313 -17.02 -21.71 -20.01
CA LEU A 313 -17.08 -20.37 -20.58
C LEU A 313 -18.24 -20.33 -21.59
N ARG A 314 -19.14 -19.37 -21.40
CA ARG A 314 -20.21 -19.12 -22.39
C ARG A 314 -19.62 -18.31 -23.54
N GLU A 315 -20.11 -18.60 -24.76
CA GLU A 315 -19.85 -17.69 -25.89
C GLU A 315 -20.55 -16.37 -25.61
N PRO A 316 -19.91 -15.21 -25.91
CA PRO A 316 -20.56 -13.93 -25.78
C PRO A 316 -21.83 -13.85 -26.62
N GLU A 317 -22.92 -13.43 -26.02
CA GLU A 317 -24.16 -13.13 -26.72
C GLU A 317 -24.03 -11.75 -27.41
N HIS A 318 -24.59 -11.65 -28.61
CA HIS A 318 -24.65 -10.40 -29.34
C HIS A 318 -26.11 -9.97 -29.47
N GLN A 319 -26.40 -8.69 -29.40
CA GLN A 319 -27.76 -8.17 -29.57
C GLN A 319 -28.33 -8.62 -30.91
N GLY A 320 -29.64 -8.93 -30.95
CA GLY A 320 -30.28 -9.57 -32.10
C GLY A 320 -30.23 -8.80 -33.42
N SER A 321 -29.93 -7.48 -33.40
CA SER A 321 -29.73 -6.65 -34.58
C SER A 321 -28.33 -6.66 -35.17
N MET A 322 -27.36 -7.33 -34.50
CA MET A 322 -25.97 -7.38 -34.95
C MET A 322 -25.74 -8.50 -35.94
N LEU A 323 -24.92 -8.25 -36.96
CA LEU A 323 -24.40 -9.29 -37.84
C LEU A 323 -23.24 -10.00 -37.13
N VAL A 324 -23.43 -11.27 -36.80
CA VAL A 324 -22.39 -12.05 -36.11
C VAL A 324 -21.41 -12.65 -37.13
N ARG A 325 -20.12 -12.52 -36.88
CA ARG A 325 -19.03 -13.10 -37.67
C ARG A 325 -18.04 -13.82 -36.77
N ARG A 326 -17.46 -14.91 -37.27
CA ARG A 326 -16.39 -15.63 -36.58
C ARG A 326 -15.04 -15.14 -37.07
N VAL A 327 -14.09 -14.95 -36.16
CA VAL A 327 -12.71 -14.60 -36.50
C VAL A 327 -11.92 -15.90 -36.77
N HIS A 328 -11.37 -16.02 -37.97
CA HIS A 328 -10.63 -17.20 -38.45
C HIS A 328 -9.17 -17.22 -37.98
N LEU A 329 -8.44 -18.28 -38.36
CA LEU A 329 -7.06 -18.57 -37.90
C LEU A 329 -6.04 -17.46 -38.13
N ARG A 330 -6.26 -16.57 -39.11
CA ARG A 330 -5.36 -15.43 -39.39
C ARG A 330 -5.82 -14.13 -38.72
N GLY A 331 -6.75 -14.17 -37.76
CA GLY A 331 -7.31 -12.98 -37.14
C GLY A 331 -8.24 -12.19 -38.04
N GLN A 332 -8.81 -12.81 -39.08
CA GLN A 332 -9.67 -12.23 -40.11
C GLN A 332 -11.12 -12.69 -39.92
N PHE A 333 -12.07 -11.86 -40.32
CA PHE A 333 -13.49 -12.25 -40.48
C PHE A 333 -13.91 -12.05 -41.94
N SER A 334 -14.86 -12.85 -42.42
CA SER A 334 -15.32 -12.78 -43.80
C SER A 334 -16.42 -11.71 -43.95
N TRP A 335 -16.27 -10.84 -44.94
CA TRP A 335 -17.22 -9.83 -45.36
C TRP A 335 -17.44 -9.90 -46.87
N LYS A 336 -18.66 -10.30 -47.30
CA LYS A 336 -19.01 -10.47 -48.71
C LYS A 336 -17.96 -11.27 -49.50
N HIS A 337 -17.61 -12.45 -48.97
CA HIS A 337 -16.64 -13.40 -49.56
C HIS A 337 -15.16 -12.95 -49.54
N GLU A 338 -14.85 -11.84 -48.86
CA GLU A 338 -13.46 -11.40 -48.71
C GLU A 338 -13.08 -11.33 -47.22
N ASP A 339 -11.80 -11.53 -46.96
CA ASP A 339 -11.26 -11.58 -45.62
C ASP A 339 -10.79 -10.19 -45.16
N VAL A 340 -11.25 -9.75 -44.03
CA VAL A 340 -10.89 -8.49 -43.37
C VAL A 340 -10.12 -8.81 -42.09
N PHE A 341 -8.90 -8.29 -41.97
CA PHE A 341 -8.10 -8.47 -40.76
C PHE A 341 -8.67 -7.65 -39.59
N LEU A 342 -8.81 -8.29 -38.46
CA LEU A 342 -9.25 -7.66 -37.20
C LEU A 342 -8.19 -7.78 -36.11
N SER A 343 -7.89 -9.01 -35.67
CA SER A 343 -6.95 -9.24 -34.59
C SER A 343 -6.66 -10.72 -34.36
N GLU A 344 -5.39 -11.06 -34.13
CA GLU A 344 -4.99 -12.41 -33.74
C GLU A 344 -5.44 -12.80 -32.32
N THR A 345 -5.71 -11.82 -31.46
CA THR A 345 -6.15 -12.07 -30.07
C THR A 345 -7.59 -12.58 -30.01
N LEU A 346 -8.38 -12.38 -31.08
CA LEU A 346 -9.77 -12.79 -31.19
C LEU A 346 -9.95 -14.06 -32.07
N ILE A 347 -8.88 -14.73 -32.45
CA ILE A 347 -8.99 -15.97 -33.25
C ILE A 347 -9.90 -16.99 -32.56
N GLY A 348 -10.88 -17.49 -33.30
CA GLY A 348 -11.87 -18.44 -32.82
C GLY A 348 -13.11 -17.82 -32.19
N GLU A 349 -13.06 -16.54 -31.83
CA GLU A 349 -14.16 -15.82 -31.17
C GLU A 349 -15.19 -15.31 -32.19
N ARG A 350 -16.40 -15.06 -31.69
CA ARG A 350 -17.48 -14.40 -32.44
C ARG A 350 -17.51 -12.93 -32.12
N ILE A 351 -17.69 -12.10 -33.14
CA ILE A 351 -17.84 -10.64 -33.04
C ILE A 351 -19.20 -10.20 -33.58
N GLY A 352 -19.77 -9.15 -33.03
CA GLY A 352 -20.95 -8.48 -33.51
C GLY A 352 -20.59 -7.26 -34.35
N LEU A 353 -21.26 -7.09 -35.47
CA LEU A 353 -21.17 -5.90 -36.34
C LEU A 353 -22.51 -5.17 -36.28
N GLN A 354 -22.54 -4.01 -35.64
CA GLN A 354 -23.70 -3.14 -35.57
C GLN A 354 -23.63 -2.07 -36.64
N ALA A 355 -24.60 -2.06 -37.55
CA ALA A 355 -24.65 -1.05 -38.60
C ALA A 355 -25.00 0.33 -38.00
N HIS A 356 -24.29 1.36 -38.47
CA HIS A 356 -24.64 2.75 -38.24
C HIS A 356 -25.32 3.36 -39.48
N ASP A 357 -24.77 3.04 -40.63
CA ASP A 357 -25.24 3.45 -41.93
C ASP A 357 -24.82 2.42 -43.02
N ASP A 358 -24.99 2.72 -44.29
CA ASP A 358 -24.64 1.82 -45.40
C ASP A 358 -23.15 1.53 -45.56
N ARG A 359 -22.30 2.26 -44.85
CA ARG A 359 -20.83 2.17 -44.89
C ARG A 359 -20.19 1.73 -43.62
N TRP A 360 -20.66 2.19 -42.45
CA TRP A 360 -19.95 2.04 -41.19
C TRP A 360 -20.63 1.05 -40.25
N TYR A 361 -19.83 0.19 -39.66
CA TYR A 361 -20.24 -0.75 -38.60
C TYR A 361 -19.37 -0.54 -37.37
N THR A 362 -19.97 -0.61 -36.19
CA THR A 362 -19.18 -0.78 -34.96
C THR A 362 -18.96 -2.25 -34.73
N ILE A 363 -17.71 -2.62 -34.41
CA ILE A 363 -17.33 -3.99 -34.09
C ILE A 363 -17.43 -4.17 -32.59
N TYR A 364 -18.18 -5.18 -32.16
CA TYR A 364 -18.32 -5.55 -30.77
C TYR A 364 -17.75 -6.94 -30.48
N PHE A 365 -17.17 -7.10 -29.29
CA PHE A 365 -16.93 -8.38 -28.68
C PHE A 365 -17.58 -8.40 -27.30
N ALA A 366 -18.53 -9.30 -27.07
CA ALA A 366 -19.49 -9.20 -25.99
C ALA A 366 -20.17 -7.82 -26.00
N GLU A 367 -20.15 -7.09 -24.90
CA GLU A 367 -20.72 -5.74 -24.75
C GLU A 367 -19.74 -4.62 -25.17
N PHE A 368 -18.50 -4.96 -25.54
CA PHE A 368 -17.43 -4.00 -25.71
C PHE A 368 -17.23 -3.61 -27.16
N ALA A 369 -17.32 -2.31 -27.45
CA ALA A 369 -16.98 -1.76 -28.76
C ALA A 369 -15.46 -1.78 -28.96
N LEU A 370 -14.99 -2.43 -30.02
CA LEU A 370 -13.56 -2.61 -30.30
C LEU A 370 -13.01 -1.61 -31.33
N GLY A 371 -13.87 -1.20 -32.27
CA GLY A 371 -13.46 -0.36 -33.39
C GLY A 371 -14.61 -0.11 -34.36
N ARG A 372 -14.30 0.59 -35.44
CA ARG A 372 -15.23 0.81 -36.55
C ARG A 372 -14.74 0.09 -37.81
N PHE A 373 -15.64 -0.47 -38.56
CA PHE A 373 -15.38 -1.14 -39.80
C PHE A 373 -16.02 -0.34 -40.95
N ASP A 374 -15.20 0.07 -41.93
CA ASP A 374 -15.65 0.66 -43.18
C ASP A 374 -15.85 -0.47 -44.20
N CYS A 375 -17.08 -0.77 -44.54
CA CYS A 375 -17.41 -1.89 -45.42
C CYS A 375 -17.09 -1.61 -46.90
N ARG A 376 -16.85 -0.35 -47.30
CA ARG A 376 -16.47 0.02 -48.67
C ARG A 376 -14.97 -0.16 -48.86
N SER A 377 -14.16 0.39 -47.98
CA SER A 377 -12.70 0.24 -48.05
C SER A 377 -12.20 -1.08 -47.42
N ARG A 378 -13.04 -1.81 -46.69
CA ARG A 378 -12.75 -3.05 -45.93
C ARG A 378 -11.64 -2.86 -44.92
N THR A 379 -11.62 -1.71 -44.31
CA THR A 379 -10.62 -1.35 -43.29
C THR A 379 -11.24 -1.27 -41.91
N VAL A 380 -10.47 -1.73 -40.94
CA VAL A 380 -10.85 -1.62 -39.52
C VAL A 380 -10.10 -0.43 -38.91
N HIS A 381 -10.85 0.48 -38.34
CA HIS A 381 -10.35 1.68 -37.69
C HIS A 381 -10.46 1.53 -36.16
N ARG A 382 -9.40 1.93 -35.43
CA ARG A 382 -9.43 1.99 -33.97
C ARG A 382 -10.36 3.12 -33.53
N LEU A 383 -10.98 2.98 -32.37
CA LEU A 383 -11.69 4.09 -31.74
C LEU A 383 -10.65 5.16 -31.34
N ALA A 384 -11.00 6.45 -31.53
CA ALA A 384 -10.10 7.58 -31.28
C ALA A 384 -9.70 7.74 -29.81
N SER A 385 -10.52 7.24 -28.91
CA SER A 385 -10.21 7.08 -27.48
C SER A 385 -10.24 5.59 -27.14
N ALA A 386 -9.40 5.15 -26.19
CA ALA A 386 -9.61 3.85 -25.57
C ALA A 386 -11.07 3.82 -25.13
N PRO A 387 -11.82 2.73 -25.42
CA PRO A 387 -13.21 2.68 -25.04
C PRO A 387 -13.28 2.96 -23.53
N ASP A 388 -14.02 4.00 -23.17
CA ASP A 388 -14.36 4.25 -21.78
C ASP A 388 -15.41 3.20 -21.43
N PHE A 389 -14.93 2.02 -20.99
CA PHE A 389 -15.74 0.85 -20.71
C PHE A 389 -16.77 1.10 -19.61
N TYR A 390 -16.75 2.29 -18.99
CA TYR A 390 -17.64 2.68 -17.90
C TYR A 390 -18.75 3.65 -18.27
N SER A 391 -18.68 4.34 -19.43
CA SER A 391 -19.63 5.43 -19.71
C SER A 391 -21.04 4.98 -20.02
N GLU A 392 -21.24 3.75 -20.48
CA GLU A 392 -22.56 3.21 -20.81
C GLU A 392 -23.11 2.24 -19.74
N ALA A 393 -22.28 1.38 -19.15
CA ALA A 393 -22.70 0.47 -18.08
C ALA A 393 -23.02 1.20 -16.74
N ALA A 394 -22.47 2.39 -16.54
CA ALA A 394 -22.78 3.21 -15.37
C ALA A 394 -24.11 3.98 -15.48
N ARG A 395 -24.72 4.04 -16.67
CA ARG A 395 -25.97 4.77 -16.88
C ARG A 395 -27.24 3.94 -16.74
N GLU A 396 -27.16 2.61 -16.77
CA GLU A 396 -28.32 1.72 -16.70
C GLU A 396 -28.42 0.87 -15.42
N GLY A 397 -27.52 1.06 -14.46
CA GLY A 397 -27.53 0.33 -13.21
C GLY A 397 -27.65 1.20 -11.99
N GLU A 398 -28.79 1.91 -11.81
CA GLU A 398 -29.21 2.31 -10.46
C GLU A 398 -29.62 1.05 -9.67
N LEU A 399 -28.60 0.37 -9.11
CA LEU A 399 -28.83 -0.52 -7.98
C LEU A 399 -29.14 0.36 -6.75
N PRO A 400 -30.16 -0.01 -5.95
CA PRO A 400 -30.54 0.77 -4.78
C PRO A 400 -29.33 0.96 -3.86
N PRO A 401 -29.20 2.13 -3.20
CA PRO A 401 -28.07 2.41 -2.33
C PRO A 401 -28.03 1.37 -1.21
N SER A 402 -26.94 0.62 -1.17
CA SER A 402 -26.64 -0.23 -0.02
C SER A 402 -26.61 0.66 1.23
N PRO A 403 -27.18 0.23 2.37
CA PRO A 403 -27.29 1.08 3.55
C PRO A 403 -25.91 1.58 3.94
N ALA A 404 -25.77 2.90 3.97
CA ALA A 404 -24.58 3.58 4.40
C ALA A 404 -24.19 3.11 5.82
N LEU A 405 -23.06 2.46 5.94
CA LEU A 405 -22.39 2.28 7.22
C LEU A 405 -21.89 3.66 7.69
N HIS A 406 -22.77 4.42 8.30
CA HIS A 406 -22.37 5.57 9.10
C HIS A 406 -21.56 5.03 10.28
N PRO A 407 -20.35 5.54 10.53
CA PRO A 407 -19.69 5.33 11.81
C PRO A 407 -20.54 6.04 12.85
N GLN A 408 -21.19 5.28 13.73
CA GLN A 408 -21.75 5.83 14.96
C GLN A 408 -20.60 6.46 15.73
N ASN A 409 -20.62 7.77 15.81
CA ASN A 409 -19.71 8.56 16.63
C ASN A 409 -20.21 8.42 18.08
N PRO A 410 -19.46 7.79 19.03
CA PRO A 410 -19.94 7.60 20.41
C PRO A 410 -19.95 8.88 21.24
N ASP A 411 -19.59 10.04 20.70
CA ASP A 411 -19.40 11.29 21.46
C ASP A 411 -20.57 12.31 21.33
N GLN A 412 -21.77 11.91 20.88
CA GLN A 412 -22.91 12.83 20.83
C GLN A 412 -23.97 12.58 21.93
N ASN A 413 -23.57 12.26 23.14
CA ASN A 413 -24.50 12.26 24.26
C ASN A 413 -23.87 12.84 25.54
N LEU A 414 -23.40 14.07 25.49
CA LEU A 414 -23.10 14.86 26.69
C LEU A 414 -23.27 16.36 26.35
N SER A 415 -24.52 16.80 26.22
CA SER A 415 -24.85 18.22 26.40
C SER A 415 -26.37 18.38 26.45
N THR A 416 -26.95 18.15 27.61
CA THR A 416 -28.15 18.85 28.11
C THR A 416 -28.35 18.46 29.57
N MET A 417 -27.68 19.11 30.47
CA MET A 417 -28.17 19.38 31.83
C MET A 417 -27.74 20.80 32.20
N SER A 418 -28.65 21.73 32.07
CA SER A 418 -28.56 23.07 32.68
C SER A 418 -28.79 22.95 34.19
N PRO A 419 -28.14 23.83 34.98
CA PRO A 419 -28.29 23.85 36.43
C PRO A 419 -29.57 24.59 36.84
N VAL A 420 -30.28 24.05 37.78
CA VAL A 420 -31.09 24.81 38.77
C VAL A 420 -30.41 24.69 40.10
#